data_da08d2fca2ad86fcdae83a54b1b651d9
#
_entry.id   da08d2fca2ad86fcdae83a54b1b651d9
#
_cell.length_a   1.000
_cell.length_b   1.000
_cell.length_c   1.000
_cell.angle_alpha   90.00
_cell.angle_beta   90.00
_cell.angle_gamma   90.00
#
_symmetry.space_group_name_H-M   'P 1'
#
loop_
_entity.id
_entity.type
_entity.pdbx_description
1 polymer ?
#
loop_
_entity_poly.entity_id
_entity_poly.type
_entity_poly.pdbx_seq_one_letter_code
_entity_poly.pdbx_strand_id
1 'polypeptide(L)'
;VLNVGVNQVLSVNFTPTDATNYNSVSGTTVLITVNKASLTATANNQTRTYGAANPALTITYTGFVNGDNASVINEQPTAATVAVNTSVVGSYAITLTGGTDNNYDLVLVNGTLTINKATLVATAQNASRVYGEANPVFVISYTGFVNSENLSVLDTPPTASTAATVTSAVGTYPIVVSGGLDNNYTFTYTSGTLTITKATVTATVANATRIYGVANPAFTITYSGFVNAETFAVLDLLPTAST
;
A
#
# COMPACT_ATOMS: atom_id res chain seq x y z
N VAL A 1 39.24 31.82 16.28
CA VAL A 1 39.62 30.67 15.42
C VAL A 1 40.16 31.26 14.13
N LEU A 2 41.28 30.71 13.60
CA LEU A 2 41.80 31.08 12.29
C LEU A 2 40.99 30.35 11.20
N ASN A 3 40.56 31.08 10.18
CA ASN A 3 39.93 30.51 8.99
C ASN A 3 40.97 29.79 8.12
N VAL A 4 40.50 28.97 7.17
CA VAL A 4 41.34 28.34 6.16
C VAL A 4 42.19 29.40 5.40
N GLY A 5 43.45 29.10 5.20
CA GLY A 5 44.36 30.01 4.51
C GLY A 5 45.80 29.54 4.62
N VAL A 6 46.59 29.91 3.60
CA VAL A 6 48.02 29.67 3.59
C VAL A 6 48.80 30.84 4.17
N ASN A 7 49.92 30.58 4.79
CA ASN A 7 50.86 31.60 5.28
C ASN A 7 50.21 32.61 6.25
N GLN A 8 49.28 32.17 7.10
CA GLN A 8 48.73 33.01 8.14
C GLN A 8 49.78 33.27 9.20
N VAL A 9 49.87 34.52 9.67
CA VAL A 9 50.90 34.96 10.59
C VAL A 9 50.48 34.70 12.04
N LEU A 10 51.27 33.92 12.75
CA LEU A 10 51.19 33.83 14.23
C LEU A 10 52.35 34.70 14.79
N SER A 11 52.03 35.61 15.69
CA SER A 11 53.03 36.41 16.40
C SER A 11 53.05 36.11 17.88
N VAL A 12 54.23 36.14 18.45
CA VAL A 12 54.44 36.00 19.88
C VAL A 12 55.22 37.19 20.44
N ASN A 13 54.78 37.73 21.55
CA ASN A 13 55.51 38.69 22.33
C ASN A 13 55.91 38.01 23.66
N PHE A 14 57.16 38.20 24.05
CA PHE A 14 57.70 37.75 25.29
C PHE A 14 58.15 38.93 26.12
N THR A 15 57.62 39.07 27.33
CA THR A 15 58.07 40.11 28.28
C THR A 15 58.52 39.39 29.53
N PRO A 16 59.86 39.38 29.82
CA PRO A 16 60.35 38.73 31.03
C PRO A 16 59.95 39.49 32.31
N THR A 17 59.73 38.79 33.41
CA THR A 17 59.54 39.40 34.70
C THR A 17 60.83 39.99 35.23
N ASP A 18 61.99 39.47 34.86
CA ASP A 18 63.31 40.01 35.15
C ASP A 18 63.83 40.86 33.95
N ALA A 19 63.38 42.08 33.85
CA ALA A 19 63.78 42.98 32.75
C ALA A 19 65.22 43.51 32.92
N THR A 20 65.90 43.25 34.09
CA THR A 20 67.28 43.61 34.26
C THR A 20 68.25 42.68 33.54
N ASN A 21 67.95 41.43 33.54
CA ASN A 21 68.84 40.39 32.99
C ASN A 21 68.35 39.85 31.60
N TYR A 22 67.09 40.12 31.23
CA TYR A 22 66.55 39.61 29.98
C TYR A 22 65.81 40.70 29.18
N ASN A 23 65.97 40.69 27.89
CA ASN A 23 65.27 41.60 26.99
C ASN A 23 63.88 41.06 26.58
N SER A 24 62.93 41.96 26.48
CA SER A 24 61.65 41.65 25.84
C SER A 24 61.87 41.36 24.33
N VAL A 25 61.15 40.37 23.81
CA VAL A 25 61.10 40.07 22.39
C VAL A 25 59.64 40.30 21.93
N SER A 26 59.49 41.15 20.92
CA SER A 26 58.19 41.44 20.32
C SER A 26 58.19 41.19 18.82
N GLY A 27 57.04 40.76 18.30
CA GLY A 27 56.83 40.60 16.85
C GLY A 27 57.55 39.44 16.20
N THR A 28 58.03 38.41 17.00
CA THR A 28 58.49 37.18 16.36
C THR A 28 57.30 36.48 15.74
N THR A 29 57.41 36.21 14.42
CA THR A 29 56.32 35.64 13.63
C THR A 29 56.72 34.29 13.06
N VAL A 30 55.71 33.36 12.98
CA VAL A 30 55.78 32.11 12.19
C VAL A 30 54.56 32.05 11.30
N LEU A 31 54.68 31.30 10.21
CA LEU A 31 53.59 31.12 9.25
C LEU A 31 52.93 29.78 9.53
N ILE A 32 51.61 29.78 9.50
CA ILE A 32 50.78 28.56 9.60
C ILE A 32 49.87 28.46 8.38
N THR A 33 49.70 27.26 7.84
CA THR A 33 48.68 26.95 6.87
C THR A 33 47.52 26.23 7.57
N VAL A 34 46.33 26.76 7.40
CA VAL A 34 45.08 26.15 7.92
C VAL A 34 44.39 25.52 6.71
N ASN A 35 44.25 24.19 6.70
CA ASN A 35 43.54 23.43 5.68
C ASN A 35 42.08 23.32 6.00
N LYS A 36 41.23 23.07 5.00
CA LYS A 36 39.80 22.81 5.16
C LYS A 36 39.58 21.54 5.99
N ALA A 37 38.56 21.57 6.83
CA ALA A 37 38.07 20.40 7.53
C ALA A 37 37.11 19.60 6.60
N SER A 38 37.11 18.29 6.73
CA SER A 38 36.16 17.45 5.99
C SER A 38 34.76 17.52 6.64
N LEU A 39 33.75 17.80 5.83
CA LEU A 39 32.33 17.82 6.24
C LEU A 39 31.52 16.91 5.35
N THR A 40 30.92 15.85 5.91
CA THR A 40 30.09 14.93 5.16
C THR A 40 28.65 15.45 5.16
N ALA A 41 28.07 15.63 3.96
CA ALA A 41 26.68 15.92 3.72
C ALA A 41 26.00 14.65 3.20
N THR A 42 25.04 14.11 3.94
CA THR A 42 24.33 12.86 3.62
C THR A 42 22.87 13.17 3.29
N ALA A 43 22.37 12.78 2.12
CA ALA A 43 20.95 12.80 1.82
C ALA A 43 20.24 11.76 2.67
N ASN A 44 19.21 12.17 3.41
CA ASN A 44 18.45 11.27 4.27
C ASN A 44 17.58 10.33 3.43
N ASN A 45 17.55 9.04 3.79
CA ASN A 45 16.64 8.09 3.20
C ASN A 45 15.19 8.49 3.46
N GLN A 46 14.35 8.30 2.46
CA GLN A 46 12.92 8.63 2.50
C GLN A 46 12.09 7.45 2.00
N THR A 47 10.82 7.43 2.40
CA THR A 47 9.86 6.43 1.93
C THR A 47 8.55 7.10 1.54
N ARG A 48 7.85 6.53 0.58
CA ARG A 48 6.46 6.87 0.25
C ARG A 48 5.72 5.66 -0.31
N THR A 49 4.40 5.76 -0.37
CA THR A 49 3.56 4.79 -1.06
C THR A 49 3.44 5.16 -2.54
N TYR A 50 3.25 4.17 -3.40
CA TYR A 50 2.93 4.36 -4.82
C TYR A 50 1.76 5.33 -5.00
N GLY A 51 1.88 6.26 -5.94
CA GLY A 51 0.88 7.30 -6.20
C GLY A 51 0.94 8.51 -5.26
N ALA A 52 1.67 8.45 -4.15
CA ALA A 52 1.85 9.60 -3.27
C ALA A 52 2.93 10.57 -3.81
N ALA A 53 2.87 11.84 -3.42
CA ALA A 53 3.91 12.81 -3.71
C ALA A 53 5.23 12.45 -2.99
N ASN A 54 6.36 12.84 -3.58
CA ASN A 54 7.65 12.71 -2.90
C ASN A 54 7.66 13.56 -1.62
N PRO A 55 8.20 13.04 -0.51
CA PRO A 55 8.43 13.83 0.69
C PRO A 55 9.52 14.89 0.44
N ALA A 56 9.62 15.87 1.32
CA ALA A 56 10.73 16.81 1.32
C ALA A 56 12.05 16.06 1.51
N LEU A 57 13.00 16.29 0.61
CA LEU A 57 14.33 15.71 0.70
C LEU A 57 15.17 16.53 1.68
N THR A 58 15.82 15.88 2.63
CA THR A 58 16.60 16.52 3.69
C THR A 58 18.03 16.03 3.71
N ILE A 59 18.93 16.85 4.24
CA ILE A 59 20.37 16.59 4.31
C ILE A 59 20.80 16.63 5.77
N THR A 60 21.59 15.68 6.19
CA THR A 60 22.25 15.64 7.50
C THR A 60 23.75 15.86 7.31
N TYR A 61 24.34 16.64 8.20
CA TYR A 61 25.76 16.96 8.17
C TYR A 61 26.49 16.36 9.36
N THR A 62 27.69 15.82 9.12
CA THR A 62 28.60 15.32 10.15
C THR A 62 30.03 15.78 9.87
N GLY A 63 30.72 16.23 10.92
CA GLY A 63 32.10 16.69 10.82
C GLY A 63 32.28 18.20 11.04
N PHE A 64 31.25 18.93 11.50
CA PHE A 64 31.44 20.29 11.95
C PHE A 64 32.42 20.37 13.14
N VAL A 65 33.25 21.37 13.12
CA VAL A 65 34.20 21.70 14.21
C VAL A 65 33.85 23.08 14.82
N ASN A 66 34.49 23.43 15.91
CA ASN A 66 34.34 24.71 16.59
C ASN A 66 32.91 25.07 17.05
N GLY A 67 31.96 24.10 17.09
CA GLY A 67 30.56 24.36 17.41
C GLY A 67 29.75 24.89 16.21
N ASP A 68 30.27 24.80 15.01
CA ASP A 68 29.60 25.16 13.75
C ASP A 68 28.39 24.28 13.47
N ASN A 69 27.49 24.73 12.61
CA ASN A 69 26.33 24.01 12.11
C ASN A 69 26.05 24.40 10.63
N ALA A 70 25.00 23.86 10.04
CA ALA A 70 24.68 24.03 8.62
C ALA A 70 24.54 25.52 8.17
N SER A 71 24.32 26.45 9.08
CA SER A 71 24.19 27.89 8.73
C SER A 71 25.50 28.55 8.29
N VAL A 72 26.66 27.95 8.61
CA VAL A 72 27.97 28.50 8.21
C VAL A 72 28.33 28.11 6.77
N ILE A 73 27.67 27.12 6.16
CA ILE A 73 27.97 26.67 4.80
C ILE A 73 27.60 27.77 3.81
N ASN A 74 28.58 28.20 3.00
CA ASN A 74 28.40 29.30 2.07
C ASN A 74 27.35 29.01 1.00
N GLU A 75 27.37 27.80 0.41
CA GLU A 75 26.36 27.28 -0.51
C GLU A 75 26.03 25.84 -0.12
N GLN A 76 24.79 25.58 0.26
CA GLN A 76 24.37 24.25 0.67
C GLN A 76 24.18 23.35 -0.55
N PRO A 77 24.53 22.04 -0.45
CA PRO A 77 24.18 21.08 -1.51
C PRO A 77 22.68 20.94 -1.67
N THR A 78 22.23 20.66 -2.87
CA THR A 78 20.82 20.38 -3.20
C THR A 78 20.58 18.90 -3.33
N ALA A 79 19.44 18.42 -2.80
CA ALA A 79 19.01 17.03 -2.92
C ALA A 79 17.94 16.90 -4.00
N ALA A 80 18.08 15.93 -4.90
CA ALA A 80 17.12 15.66 -5.97
C ALA A 80 16.93 14.15 -6.19
N THR A 81 15.79 13.77 -6.77
CA THR A 81 15.53 12.39 -7.24
C THR A 81 14.80 12.43 -8.57
N VAL A 82 15.01 11.39 -9.39
CA VAL A 82 14.29 11.23 -10.67
C VAL A 82 12.89 10.66 -10.47
N ALA A 83 12.56 10.17 -9.27
CA ALA A 83 11.25 9.62 -8.99
C ALA A 83 10.16 10.70 -9.02
N VAL A 84 9.05 10.40 -9.68
CA VAL A 84 7.82 11.21 -9.78
C VAL A 84 6.64 10.43 -9.21
N ASN A 85 5.46 11.04 -9.03
CA ASN A 85 4.28 10.41 -8.42
C ASN A 85 3.90 9.07 -9.07
N THR A 86 4.07 8.95 -10.39
CA THR A 86 3.78 7.75 -11.17
C THR A 86 4.94 6.74 -11.23
N SER A 87 6.09 7.03 -10.62
CA SER A 87 7.20 6.07 -10.56
C SER A 87 6.78 4.82 -9.81
N VAL A 88 7.09 3.65 -10.40
CA VAL A 88 6.72 2.34 -9.88
C VAL A 88 7.40 2.01 -8.54
N VAL A 89 6.90 1.01 -7.86
CA VAL A 89 7.50 0.46 -6.63
C VAL A 89 8.95 0.09 -6.87
N GLY A 90 9.82 0.51 -5.94
CA GLY A 90 11.27 0.29 -6.06
C GLY A 90 12.08 1.31 -5.27
N SER A 91 13.39 1.29 -5.50
CA SER A 91 14.36 2.16 -4.85
C SER A 91 14.94 3.14 -5.86
N TYR A 92 14.94 4.42 -5.52
CA TYR A 92 15.43 5.52 -6.35
C TYR A 92 16.49 6.30 -5.59
N ALA A 93 17.58 6.67 -6.25
CA ALA A 93 18.59 7.48 -5.60
C ALA A 93 18.07 8.88 -5.26
N ILE A 94 18.46 9.38 -4.09
CA ILE A 94 18.43 10.80 -3.75
C ILE A 94 19.86 11.30 -3.90
N THR A 95 20.14 12.05 -4.95
CA THR A 95 21.47 12.55 -5.26
C THR A 95 21.68 13.94 -4.67
N LEU A 96 22.89 14.18 -4.18
CA LEU A 96 23.34 15.50 -3.78
C LEU A 96 24.22 16.11 -4.85
N THR A 97 24.02 17.39 -5.11
CA THR A 97 24.84 18.16 -6.06
C THR A 97 25.13 19.56 -5.53
N GLY A 98 26.24 20.15 -5.99
CA GLY A 98 26.66 21.48 -5.55
C GLY A 98 27.19 21.47 -4.13
N GLY A 99 27.12 22.62 -3.52
CA GLY A 99 27.62 22.89 -2.16
C GLY A 99 29.08 23.32 -2.16
N THR A 100 29.35 24.48 -1.56
CA THR A 100 30.69 25.02 -1.38
C THR A 100 30.83 25.68 -0.03
N ASP A 101 32.04 25.60 0.56
CA ASP A 101 32.37 26.30 1.79
C ASP A 101 33.83 26.72 1.80
N ASN A 102 34.15 27.81 2.51
CA ASN A 102 35.49 28.34 2.61
C ASN A 102 36.37 27.53 3.58
N ASN A 103 35.79 26.98 4.66
CA ASN A 103 36.49 26.29 5.74
C ASN A 103 36.30 24.76 5.71
N TYR A 104 35.33 24.25 4.90
CA TYR A 104 35.02 22.84 4.81
C TYR A 104 35.16 22.31 3.37
N ASP A 105 35.68 21.09 3.26
CA ASP A 105 35.59 20.27 2.05
C ASP A 105 34.37 19.35 2.20
N LEU A 106 33.34 19.55 1.34
CA LEU A 106 32.11 18.78 1.38
C LEU A 106 32.28 17.42 0.71
N VAL A 107 31.99 16.36 1.46
CA VAL A 107 31.85 14.98 0.95
C VAL A 107 30.37 14.68 0.83
N LEU A 108 29.88 14.47 -0.39
CA LEU A 108 28.47 14.23 -0.70
C LEU A 108 28.16 12.73 -0.68
N VAL A 109 27.17 12.32 0.14
CA VAL A 109 26.70 10.93 0.25
C VAL A 109 25.24 10.89 -0.16
N ASN A 110 24.92 10.08 -1.17
CA ASN A 110 23.56 9.90 -1.67
C ASN A 110 22.71 9.11 -0.69
N GLY A 111 21.41 9.40 -0.70
CA GLY A 111 20.36 8.64 0.00
C GLY A 111 19.52 7.82 -0.96
N THR A 112 18.44 7.24 -0.44
CA THR A 112 17.50 6.40 -1.17
C THR A 112 16.07 6.81 -0.87
N LEU A 113 15.25 6.99 -1.90
CA LEU A 113 13.80 7.05 -1.81
C LEU A 113 13.23 5.66 -2.13
N THR A 114 12.56 5.04 -1.15
CA THR A 114 11.87 3.75 -1.34
C THR A 114 10.39 4.01 -1.60
N ILE A 115 9.87 3.50 -2.71
CA ILE A 115 8.45 3.52 -3.04
C ILE A 115 7.87 2.15 -2.69
N ASN A 116 6.92 2.13 -1.76
CA ASN A 116 6.22 0.93 -1.30
C ASN A 116 4.91 0.75 -2.07
N LYS A 117 4.39 -0.49 -2.11
CA LYS A 117 3.10 -0.79 -2.74
C LYS A 117 1.95 -0.01 -2.09
N ALA A 118 1.00 0.43 -2.91
CA ALA A 118 -0.28 0.94 -2.45
C ALA A 118 -1.22 -0.22 -2.07
N THR A 119 -2.14 0.01 -1.14
CA THR A 119 -3.14 -0.99 -0.76
C THR A 119 -4.37 -0.86 -1.64
N LEU A 120 -4.78 -1.96 -2.27
CA LEU A 120 -5.99 -2.08 -3.06
C LEU A 120 -6.95 -3.02 -2.34
N VAL A 121 -8.16 -2.54 -2.01
CA VAL A 121 -9.21 -3.36 -1.40
C VAL A 121 -10.04 -3.97 -2.50
N ALA A 122 -10.10 -5.30 -2.55
CA ALA A 122 -10.94 -6.07 -3.45
C ALA A 122 -12.13 -6.66 -2.66
N THR A 123 -13.35 -6.22 -2.98
CA THR A 123 -14.59 -6.57 -2.27
C THR A 123 -15.49 -7.39 -3.18
N ALA A 124 -15.83 -8.62 -2.78
CA ALA A 124 -16.85 -9.40 -3.47
C ALA A 124 -18.24 -8.77 -3.25
N GLN A 125 -19.00 -8.58 -4.33
CA GLN A 125 -20.38 -8.13 -4.24
C GLN A 125 -21.28 -9.28 -3.76
N ASN A 126 -22.35 -8.93 -3.04
CA ASN A 126 -23.37 -9.90 -2.66
C ASN A 126 -24.11 -10.40 -3.91
N ALA A 127 -24.50 -11.67 -3.88
CA ALA A 127 -25.24 -12.32 -4.94
C ALA A 127 -26.37 -13.18 -4.37
N SER A 128 -27.32 -13.55 -5.23
CA SER A 128 -28.40 -14.48 -4.86
C SER A 128 -28.71 -15.42 -6.02
N ARG A 129 -29.26 -16.58 -5.68
CA ARG A 129 -29.85 -17.56 -6.60
C ARG A 129 -30.93 -18.38 -5.92
N VAL A 130 -31.71 -19.04 -6.73
CA VAL A 130 -32.70 -20.03 -6.23
C VAL A 130 -32.00 -21.39 -6.00
N TYR A 131 -32.49 -22.17 -5.08
CA TYR A 131 -32.08 -23.55 -4.86
C TYR A 131 -32.16 -24.37 -6.15
N GLY A 132 -31.14 -25.14 -6.46
CA GLY A 132 -31.03 -25.93 -7.69
C GLY A 132 -30.46 -25.16 -8.91
N GLU A 133 -30.30 -23.85 -8.84
CA GLU A 133 -29.63 -23.08 -9.90
C GLU A 133 -28.11 -23.08 -9.75
N ALA A 134 -27.40 -22.81 -10.85
CA ALA A 134 -25.96 -22.58 -10.83
C ALA A 134 -25.61 -21.26 -10.13
N ASN A 135 -24.42 -21.19 -9.51
CA ASN A 135 -23.95 -19.94 -8.96
C ASN A 135 -23.75 -18.91 -10.08
N PRO A 136 -24.15 -17.65 -9.84
CA PRO A 136 -23.88 -16.56 -10.77
C PRO A 136 -22.37 -16.26 -10.84
N VAL A 137 -21.95 -15.51 -11.85
CA VAL A 137 -20.61 -14.93 -11.89
C VAL A 137 -20.50 -13.91 -10.75
N PHE A 138 -19.51 -14.09 -9.88
CA PHE A 138 -19.26 -13.18 -8.79
C PHE A 138 -18.50 -11.94 -9.26
N VAL A 139 -18.97 -10.77 -8.87
CA VAL A 139 -18.39 -9.49 -9.21
C VAL A 139 -17.52 -8.99 -8.06
N ILE A 140 -16.34 -8.47 -8.39
CA ILE A 140 -15.43 -7.84 -7.44
C ILE A 140 -15.37 -6.34 -7.75
N SER A 141 -15.56 -5.52 -6.73
CA SER A 141 -15.29 -4.07 -6.79
C SER A 141 -13.95 -3.76 -6.13
N TYR A 142 -13.32 -2.68 -6.59
CA TYR A 142 -12.00 -2.27 -6.12
C TYR A 142 -12.02 -0.83 -5.62
N THR A 143 -11.34 -0.58 -4.50
CA THR A 143 -11.08 0.76 -3.98
C THR A 143 -9.62 0.90 -3.59
N GLY A 144 -9.02 2.07 -3.87
CA GLY A 144 -7.62 2.34 -3.56
C GLY A 144 -6.71 2.46 -4.78
N PHE A 145 -7.23 2.42 -6.02
CA PHE A 145 -6.44 2.79 -7.19
C PHE A 145 -5.96 4.23 -7.08
N VAL A 146 -4.71 4.45 -7.44
CA VAL A 146 -4.06 5.77 -7.48
C VAL A 146 -3.76 6.16 -8.93
N ASN A 147 -3.27 7.37 -9.17
CA ASN A 147 -2.88 7.87 -10.50
C ASN A 147 -4.00 7.76 -11.58
N SER A 148 -5.29 7.74 -11.18
CA SER A 148 -6.44 7.49 -12.08
C SER A 148 -6.42 6.13 -12.76
N GLU A 149 -5.79 5.14 -12.16
CA GLU A 149 -5.71 3.76 -12.63
C GLU A 149 -7.00 2.99 -12.38
N ASN A 150 -7.12 1.83 -13.00
CA ASN A 150 -8.27 0.92 -12.89
C ASN A 150 -7.82 -0.54 -13.02
N LEU A 151 -8.77 -1.47 -13.08
CA LEU A 151 -8.53 -2.93 -13.15
C LEU A 151 -7.54 -3.35 -14.25
N SER A 152 -7.43 -2.60 -15.34
CA SER A 152 -6.60 -2.96 -16.50
C SER A 152 -5.09 -2.93 -16.22
N VAL A 153 -4.65 -2.28 -15.12
CA VAL A 153 -3.23 -2.21 -14.77
C VAL A 153 -2.75 -3.41 -13.95
N LEU A 154 -3.67 -4.22 -13.41
CA LEU A 154 -3.31 -5.36 -12.56
C LEU A 154 -2.66 -6.48 -13.38
N ASP A 155 -1.50 -6.96 -12.94
CA ASP A 155 -0.80 -8.09 -13.56
C ASP A 155 -1.66 -9.37 -13.54
N THR A 156 -2.30 -9.63 -12.41
CA THR A 156 -3.28 -10.73 -12.23
C THR A 156 -4.39 -10.25 -11.30
N PRO A 157 -5.63 -10.06 -11.78
CA PRO A 157 -6.74 -9.69 -10.92
C PRO A 157 -7.11 -10.79 -9.92
N PRO A 158 -7.55 -10.45 -8.69
CA PRO A 158 -8.15 -11.39 -7.76
C PRO A 158 -9.40 -12.08 -8.32
N THR A 159 -9.68 -13.28 -7.84
CA THR A 159 -10.88 -14.06 -8.20
C THR A 159 -11.81 -14.23 -7.00
N ALA A 160 -13.12 -14.37 -7.26
CA ALA A 160 -14.13 -14.61 -6.23
C ALA A 160 -14.72 -16.02 -6.40
N SER A 161 -14.89 -16.74 -5.28
CA SER A 161 -15.43 -18.09 -5.25
C SER A 161 -16.27 -18.32 -3.99
N THR A 162 -17.07 -19.38 -3.99
CA THR A 162 -17.82 -19.87 -2.83
C THR A 162 -17.75 -21.38 -2.74
N ALA A 163 -17.91 -21.94 -1.53
CA ALA A 163 -18.04 -23.38 -1.33
C ALA A 163 -19.44 -23.90 -1.69
N ALA A 164 -20.43 -23.00 -1.90
CA ALA A 164 -21.79 -23.41 -2.26
C ALA A 164 -21.83 -24.03 -3.67
N THR A 165 -22.51 -25.17 -3.80
CA THR A 165 -22.76 -25.91 -5.04
C THR A 165 -24.24 -25.82 -5.44
N VAL A 166 -24.64 -26.34 -6.58
CA VAL A 166 -26.03 -26.41 -7.05
C VAL A 166 -26.95 -27.04 -5.98
N THR A 167 -26.45 -28.07 -5.28
CA THR A 167 -27.20 -28.81 -4.25
C THR A 167 -27.12 -28.23 -2.84
N SER A 168 -26.38 -27.12 -2.65
CA SER A 168 -26.30 -26.48 -1.32
C SER A 168 -27.65 -25.98 -0.88
N ALA A 169 -27.99 -26.23 0.38
CA ALA A 169 -29.26 -25.85 0.98
C ALA A 169 -29.52 -24.34 0.97
N VAL A 170 -30.78 -23.97 1.14
CA VAL A 170 -31.19 -22.57 1.36
C VAL A 170 -30.46 -21.99 2.56
N GLY A 171 -29.92 -20.78 2.40
CA GLY A 171 -29.12 -20.13 3.43
C GLY A 171 -28.14 -19.12 2.84
N THR A 172 -27.19 -18.71 3.64
CA THR A 172 -26.14 -17.75 3.26
C THR A 172 -24.77 -18.41 3.27
N TYR A 173 -23.99 -18.13 2.24
CA TYR A 173 -22.65 -18.67 2.05
C TYR A 173 -21.67 -17.54 1.73
N PRO A 174 -20.43 -17.56 2.27
CA PRO A 174 -19.46 -16.53 1.94
C PRO A 174 -19.02 -16.62 0.47
N ILE A 175 -18.86 -15.46 -0.16
CA ILE A 175 -18.14 -15.30 -1.41
C ILE A 175 -16.75 -14.77 -1.05
N VAL A 176 -15.73 -15.60 -1.19
CA VAL A 176 -14.35 -15.30 -0.78
C VAL A 176 -13.58 -14.76 -1.97
N VAL A 177 -12.87 -13.66 -1.77
CA VAL A 177 -11.92 -13.12 -2.75
C VAL A 177 -10.53 -13.63 -2.41
N SER A 178 -9.76 -14.04 -3.40
CA SER A 178 -8.41 -14.54 -3.21
C SER A 178 -7.55 -14.37 -4.46
N GLY A 179 -6.24 -14.60 -4.30
CA GLY A 179 -5.27 -14.46 -5.40
C GLY A 179 -5.02 -12.99 -5.72
N GLY A 180 -4.64 -12.73 -6.97
CA GLY A 180 -4.21 -11.41 -7.39
C GLY A 180 -2.73 -11.17 -7.16
N LEU A 181 -2.09 -10.55 -8.15
CA LEU A 181 -0.70 -10.15 -8.10
C LEU A 181 -0.56 -8.84 -8.86
N ASP A 182 0.22 -7.92 -8.29
CA ASP A 182 0.58 -6.68 -8.94
C ASP A 182 1.90 -6.15 -8.40
N ASN A 183 2.66 -5.45 -9.23
CA ASN A 183 3.96 -4.91 -8.85
C ASN A 183 3.83 -3.64 -7.98
N ASN A 184 2.78 -2.85 -8.17
CA ASN A 184 2.55 -1.56 -7.51
C ASN A 184 1.49 -1.61 -6.40
N TYR A 185 0.66 -2.69 -6.36
CA TYR A 185 -0.41 -2.85 -5.38
C TYR A 185 -0.20 -4.09 -4.52
N THR A 186 -0.65 -4.00 -3.27
CA THR A 186 -0.91 -5.14 -2.38
C THR A 186 -2.40 -5.24 -2.13
N PHE A 187 -2.96 -6.48 -2.09
CA PHE A 187 -4.39 -6.67 -1.96
C PHE A 187 -4.81 -6.91 -0.52
N THR A 188 -5.94 -6.32 -0.16
CA THR A 188 -6.77 -6.73 0.99
C THR A 188 -8.13 -7.16 0.48
N TYR A 189 -8.77 -8.13 1.16
CA TYR A 189 -9.98 -8.77 0.67
C TYR A 189 -11.14 -8.57 1.62
N THR A 190 -12.31 -8.26 1.05
CA THR A 190 -13.59 -8.24 1.77
C THR A 190 -14.52 -9.25 1.11
N SER A 191 -15.03 -10.19 1.89
CA SER A 191 -15.96 -11.22 1.42
C SER A 191 -17.35 -10.63 1.20
N GLY A 192 -18.03 -11.14 0.16
CA GLY A 192 -19.46 -10.96 -0.05
C GLY A 192 -20.26 -12.13 0.49
N THR A 193 -21.57 -12.13 0.23
CA THR A 193 -22.50 -13.16 0.64
C THR A 193 -23.32 -13.65 -0.55
N LEU A 194 -23.35 -14.96 -0.79
CA LEU A 194 -24.32 -15.62 -1.66
C LEU A 194 -25.53 -16.05 -0.82
N THR A 195 -26.72 -15.55 -1.18
CA THR A 195 -28.00 -15.98 -0.58
C THR A 195 -28.68 -16.99 -1.51
N ILE A 196 -28.93 -18.21 -1.02
CA ILE A 196 -29.71 -19.22 -1.71
C ILE A 196 -31.14 -19.16 -1.16
N THR A 197 -32.10 -18.89 -2.04
CA THR A 197 -33.53 -18.80 -1.72
C THR A 197 -34.25 -20.10 -2.10
N LYS A 198 -35.45 -20.31 -1.53
CA LYS A 198 -36.27 -21.52 -1.83
C LYS A 198 -36.69 -21.58 -3.30
N ALA A 199 -36.64 -22.77 -3.89
CA ALA A 199 -37.32 -23.07 -5.13
C ALA A 199 -38.84 -23.21 -4.90
N THR A 200 -39.61 -22.88 -5.93
CA THR A 200 -41.09 -23.03 -5.85
C THR A 200 -41.51 -24.37 -6.41
N VAL A 201 -42.25 -25.13 -5.58
CA VAL A 201 -42.91 -26.37 -6.02
C VAL A 201 -44.39 -26.03 -6.16
N THR A 202 -45.00 -26.44 -7.26
CA THR A 202 -46.41 -26.32 -7.57
C THR A 202 -47.10 -27.68 -7.45
N ALA A 203 -48.16 -27.75 -6.65
CA ALA A 203 -49.04 -28.91 -6.55
C ALA A 203 -50.33 -28.62 -7.34
N THR A 204 -50.69 -29.49 -8.23
CA THR A 204 -51.88 -29.34 -9.08
C THR A 204 -52.79 -30.57 -8.90
N VAL A 205 -54.06 -30.33 -8.65
CA VAL A 205 -55.08 -31.38 -8.54
C VAL A 205 -55.66 -31.62 -9.94
N ALA A 206 -55.74 -32.88 -10.36
CA ALA A 206 -56.37 -33.26 -11.63
C ALA A 206 -57.89 -33.10 -11.54
N ASN A 207 -58.52 -32.71 -12.64
CA ASN A 207 -59.99 -32.74 -12.75
C ASN A 207 -60.51 -34.17 -12.60
N ALA A 208 -61.62 -34.32 -11.90
CA ALA A 208 -62.28 -35.58 -11.69
C ALA A 208 -63.76 -35.48 -12.00
N THR A 209 -64.35 -36.58 -12.43
CA THR A 209 -65.80 -36.72 -12.72
C THR A 209 -66.38 -37.87 -11.94
N ARG A 210 -67.64 -37.78 -11.55
CA ARG A 210 -68.42 -38.88 -10.93
C ARG A 210 -69.88 -38.84 -11.36
N ILE A 211 -70.55 -39.97 -11.18
CA ILE A 211 -72.01 -40.06 -11.37
C ILE A 211 -72.71 -39.59 -10.09
N TYR A 212 -73.85 -38.91 -10.20
CA TYR A 212 -74.66 -38.49 -9.07
C TYR A 212 -75.02 -39.69 -8.17
N GLY A 213 -74.87 -39.53 -6.86
CA GLY A 213 -75.11 -40.60 -5.86
C GLY A 213 -73.91 -41.54 -5.60
N VAL A 214 -72.82 -41.46 -6.37
CA VAL A 214 -71.60 -42.25 -6.15
C VAL A 214 -70.62 -41.44 -5.31
N ALA A 215 -69.76 -42.11 -4.51
CA ALA A 215 -68.68 -41.47 -3.75
C ALA A 215 -67.68 -40.76 -4.65
N ASN A 216 -67.03 -39.69 -4.16
CA ASN A 216 -65.96 -39.01 -4.89
C ASN A 216 -64.80 -39.98 -5.19
N PRO A 217 -64.19 -39.92 -6.37
CA PRO A 217 -62.97 -40.64 -6.63
C PRO A 217 -61.81 -40.08 -5.80
N ALA A 218 -60.75 -40.87 -5.63
CA ALA A 218 -59.52 -40.37 -5.05
C ALA A 218 -58.95 -39.26 -5.96
N PHE A 219 -58.64 -38.10 -5.37
CA PHE A 219 -58.03 -36.98 -6.12
C PHE A 219 -56.53 -37.23 -6.30
N THR A 220 -56.03 -37.06 -7.51
CA THR A 220 -54.61 -37.19 -7.85
C THR A 220 -53.95 -35.80 -7.79
N ILE A 221 -52.90 -35.68 -7.01
CA ILE A 221 -52.07 -34.46 -6.95
C ILE A 221 -50.79 -34.74 -7.76
N THR A 222 -50.47 -33.86 -8.68
CA THR A 222 -49.21 -33.85 -9.42
C THR A 222 -48.37 -32.68 -8.96
N TYR A 223 -47.06 -32.82 -9.04
CA TYR A 223 -46.10 -31.82 -8.57
C TYR A 223 -45.16 -31.44 -9.70
N SER A 224 -44.81 -30.19 -9.77
CA SER A 224 -43.78 -29.64 -10.68
C SER A 224 -42.91 -28.61 -9.96
N GLY A 225 -41.70 -28.42 -10.47
CA GLY A 225 -40.75 -27.43 -9.94
C GLY A 225 -39.70 -28.00 -8.96
N PHE A 226 -39.70 -29.34 -8.72
CA PHE A 226 -38.55 -29.95 -8.04
C PHE A 226 -37.28 -29.80 -8.86
N VAL A 227 -36.16 -29.60 -8.18
CA VAL A 227 -34.82 -29.44 -8.75
C VAL A 227 -33.91 -30.57 -8.26
N ASN A 228 -32.68 -30.67 -8.77
CA ASN A 228 -31.69 -31.68 -8.35
C ASN A 228 -32.20 -33.12 -8.36
N ALA A 229 -33.13 -33.48 -9.30
CA ALA A 229 -33.78 -34.78 -9.38
C ALA A 229 -34.59 -35.17 -8.12
N GLU A 230 -35.02 -34.22 -7.31
CA GLU A 230 -35.86 -34.42 -6.13
C GLU A 230 -37.31 -34.73 -6.55
N THR A 231 -38.05 -35.29 -5.58
CA THR A 231 -39.48 -35.65 -5.75
C THR A 231 -40.25 -35.16 -4.53
N PHE A 232 -41.58 -35.43 -4.50
CA PHE A 232 -42.43 -35.12 -3.37
C PHE A 232 -41.94 -35.74 -2.05
N ALA A 233 -41.02 -36.70 -2.07
CA ALA A 233 -40.46 -37.35 -0.90
C ALA A 233 -39.64 -36.37 -0.01
N VAL A 234 -39.22 -35.21 -0.54
CA VAL A 234 -38.52 -34.17 0.22
C VAL A 234 -39.48 -33.19 0.93
N LEU A 235 -40.79 -33.33 0.75
CA LEU A 235 -41.78 -32.48 1.43
C LEU A 235 -42.08 -33.00 2.84
N ASP A 236 -41.95 -32.12 3.84
CA ASP A 236 -42.26 -32.47 5.27
C ASP A 236 -43.72 -32.85 5.45
N LEU A 237 -44.63 -32.20 4.72
CA LEU A 237 -46.06 -32.45 4.75
C LEU A 237 -46.61 -32.40 3.32
N LEU A 238 -47.32 -33.47 2.93
CA LEU A 238 -47.97 -33.52 1.63
C LEU A 238 -49.31 -32.79 1.66
N PRO A 239 -49.66 -31.98 0.67
CA PRO A 239 -50.98 -31.37 0.55
C PRO A 239 -52.06 -32.46 0.32
N THR A 240 -53.25 -32.20 0.87
CA THR A 240 -54.43 -33.04 0.69
C THR A 240 -55.44 -32.35 -0.23
N ALA A 241 -56.16 -33.13 -1.05
CA ALA A 241 -57.25 -32.63 -1.87
C ALA A 241 -58.60 -33.06 -1.28
N SER A 242 -59.52 -32.13 -1.17
CA SER A 242 -60.89 -32.37 -0.67
C SER A 242 -61.90 -31.53 -1.42
N THR A 243 -63.19 -31.90 -1.37
CA THR A 243 -64.36 -31.13 -1.89
C THR A 243 -65.27 -30.80 -0.77
#